data_716c687b6be48ba7272684272079cce8
#
_entry.id   716c687b6be48ba7272684272079cce8
#
_cell.length_a   1.000
_cell.length_b   1.000
_cell.length_c   1.000
_cell.angle_alpha   90.00
_cell.angle_beta   90.00
_cell.angle_gamma   90.00
#
_symmetry.space_group_name_H-M   'P 1'
#
loop_
_entity.id
_entity.type
_entity.pdbx_description
1 polymer ?
#
loop_
_entity_poly.entity_id
_entity_poly.type
_entity_poly.pdbx_seq_one_letter_code
_entity_poly.pdbx_strand_id
1 'polypeptide(L)' 'MELTIEQALQQGIAAHKAGKLEEAERLYRAILQSQPAHPDVNHNLGVIAVSVNKADVALPFFKTALEANPKIELFWLS' A
#
# COMPACT_ATOMS: atom_id res chain seq x y z
N MET A 1 -11.07 -2.96 -19.62
CA MET A 1 -11.29 -4.09 -18.69
C MET A 1 -10.98 -3.64 -17.28
N GLU A 2 -11.90 -3.89 -16.38
CA GLU A 2 -11.71 -3.50 -15.00
C GLU A 2 -11.03 -4.60 -14.22
N LEU A 3 -10.05 -4.22 -13.42
CA LEU A 3 -9.38 -5.14 -12.52
C LEU A 3 -10.21 -5.29 -11.24
N THR A 4 -10.25 -6.50 -10.69
CA THR A 4 -10.75 -6.66 -9.33
C THR A 4 -9.74 -6.03 -8.37
N ILE A 5 -10.19 -5.77 -7.14
CA ILE A 5 -9.29 -5.23 -6.11
C ILE A 5 -8.12 -6.18 -5.88
N GLU A 6 -8.39 -7.48 -5.84
CA GLU A 6 -7.32 -8.46 -5.65
C GLU A 6 -6.33 -8.44 -6.80
N GLN A 7 -6.82 -8.37 -8.06
CA GLN A 7 -5.92 -8.31 -9.21
C GLN A 7 -5.09 -7.04 -9.20
N ALA A 8 -5.71 -5.89 -8.89
CA ALA A 8 -4.98 -4.64 -8.80
C ALA A 8 -3.93 -4.69 -7.70
N LEU A 9 -4.25 -5.29 -6.55
CA LEU A 9 -3.30 -5.44 -5.46
C LEU A 9 -2.11 -6.30 -5.87
N GLN A 10 -2.37 -7.44 -6.52
CA GLN A 10 -1.30 -8.32 -6.97
C GLN A 10 -0.40 -7.64 -8.00
N GLN A 11 -0.99 -6.89 -8.92
CA GLN A 11 -0.21 -6.15 -9.92
C GLN A 11 0.60 -5.03 -9.26
N GLY A 12 0.02 -4.37 -8.26
CA GLY A 12 0.74 -3.34 -7.52
C GLY A 12 1.93 -3.92 -6.77
N ILE A 13 1.76 -5.07 -6.13
CA ILE A 13 2.84 -5.74 -5.43
C ILE A 13 3.94 -6.15 -6.41
N ALA A 14 3.56 -6.71 -7.55
CA ALA A 14 4.53 -7.12 -8.56
C ALA A 14 5.33 -5.92 -9.09
N ALA A 15 4.65 -4.80 -9.36
CA ALA A 15 5.30 -3.59 -9.80
C ALA A 15 6.26 -3.06 -8.73
N HIS A 16 5.84 -3.10 -7.47
CA HIS A 16 6.65 -2.66 -6.35
C HIS A 16 7.94 -3.49 -6.27
N LYS A 17 7.82 -4.80 -6.36
CA LYS A 17 8.98 -5.70 -6.32
C LYS A 17 9.92 -5.50 -7.49
N ALA A 18 9.37 -5.11 -8.63
CA ALA A 18 10.17 -4.83 -9.83
C ALA A 18 10.80 -3.45 -9.82
N GLY A 19 10.58 -2.65 -8.78
CA GLY A 19 11.11 -1.30 -8.70
C GLY A 19 10.32 -0.27 -9.47
N LYS A 20 9.15 -0.64 -10.00
CA LYS A 20 8.29 0.26 -10.75
C LYS A 20 7.35 0.98 -9.79
N LEU A 21 7.91 1.88 -9.00
CA LEU A 21 7.20 2.48 -7.88
C LEU A 21 6.02 3.35 -8.31
N GLU A 22 6.17 4.09 -9.41
CA GLU A 22 5.07 4.93 -9.89
C GLU A 22 3.87 4.10 -10.33
N GLU A 23 4.13 2.97 -11.01
CA GLU A 23 3.06 2.08 -11.43
C GLU A 23 2.39 1.43 -10.22
N ALA A 24 3.19 1.00 -9.24
CA ALA A 24 2.66 0.43 -8.01
C ALA A 24 1.78 1.43 -7.28
N GLU A 25 2.25 2.67 -7.16
CA GLU A 25 1.49 3.70 -6.47
C GLU A 25 0.16 3.95 -7.16
N ARG A 26 0.17 4.03 -8.48
CA ARG A 26 -1.07 4.25 -9.24
C ARG A 26 -2.09 3.15 -9.00
N LEU A 27 -1.63 1.90 -9.00
CA LEU A 27 -2.51 0.75 -8.76
C LEU A 27 -3.05 0.77 -7.33
N TYR A 28 -2.20 1.06 -6.36
CA TYR A 28 -2.63 1.13 -4.96
C TYR A 28 -3.64 2.25 -4.75
N ARG A 29 -3.41 3.42 -5.34
CA ARG A 29 -4.33 4.55 -5.19
C ARG A 29 -5.69 4.25 -5.82
N ALA A 30 -5.70 3.51 -6.92
CA ALA A 30 -6.97 3.09 -7.53
C ALA A 30 -7.77 2.22 -6.56
N ILE A 31 -7.11 1.34 -5.82
CA ILE A 31 -7.79 0.51 -4.82
C ILE A 31 -8.35 1.39 -3.71
N LEU A 32 -7.62 2.42 -3.29
CA LEU A 32 -8.10 3.29 -2.21
C LEU A 32 -9.34 4.09 -2.58
N GLN A 33 -9.63 4.25 -3.86
CA GLN A 33 -10.87 4.92 -4.26
C GLN A 33 -12.10 4.13 -3.84
N SER A 34 -12.03 2.81 -3.84
CA SER A 34 -13.13 1.97 -3.39
C SER A 34 -12.96 1.46 -1.97
N GLN A 35 -11.74 1.31 -1.50
CA GLN A 35 -11.45 0.83 -0.14
C GLN A 35 -10.40 1.71 0.53
N PRO A 36 -10.78 2.91 1.01
CA PRO A 36 -9.80 3.86 1.55
C PRO A 36 -9.03 3.34 2.76
N ALA A 37 -9.58 2.40 3.50
CA ALA A 37 -8.93 1.86 4.70
C ALA A 37 -8.29 0.50 4.46
N HIS A 38 -8.09 0.10 3.20
CA HIS A 38 -7.50 -1.20 2.89
C HIS A 38 -6.12 -1.31 3.56
N PRO A 39 -5.94 -2.25 4.50
CA PRO A 39 -4.71 -2.25 5.30
C PRO A 39 -3.46 -2.55 4.49
N ASP A 40 -3.50 -3.53 3.61
CA ASP A 40 -2.32 -3.90 2.82
C ASP A 40 -1.89 -2.76 1.91
N VAL A 41 -2.86 -2.10 1.27
CA VAL A 41 -2.57 -1.00 0.34
C VAL A 41 -1.99 0.19 1.09
N ASN A 42 -2.59 0.57 2.22
CA ASN A 42 -2.07 1.67 3.02
C ASN A 42 -0.67 1.37 3.52
N HIS A 43 -0.43 0.14 3.98
CA HIS A 43 0.91 -0.26 4.42
C HIS A 43 1.91 -0.14 3.27
N ASN A 44 1.56 -0.67 2.10
CA ASN A 44 2.47 -0.68 0.95
C ASN A 44 2.75 0.73 0.44
N LEU A 45 1.76 1.62 0.45
CA LEU A 45 1.98 3.02 0.10
C LEU A 45 2.91 3.70 1.10
N GLY A 46 2.78 3.35 2.38
CA GLY A 46 3.71 3.85 3.39
C GLY A 46 5.13 3.39 3.11
N VAL A 47 5.31 2.12 2.74
CA VAL A 47 6.63 1.59 2.41
C VAL A 47 7.22 2.32 1.21
N ILE A 48 6.42 2.57 0.16
CA ILE A 48 6.89 3.33 -0.99
C ILE A 48 7.32 4.73 -0.57
N ALA A 49 6.52 5.41 0.24
CA ALA A 49 6.84 6.76 0.69
C ALA A 49 8.17 6.80 1.45
N VAL A 50 8.42 5.82 2.31
CA VAL A 50 9.69 5.74 3.02
C VAL A 50 10.85 5.54 2.03
N SER A 51 10.66 4.67 1.05
CA SER A 51 11.72 4.35 0.09
C SER A 51 12.11 5.54 -0.78
N VAL A 52 11.19 6.50 -0.97
CA VAL A 52 11.49 7.74 -1.70
C VAL A 52 11.74 8.91 -0.77
N ASN A 53 12.04 8.62 0.50
CA ASN A 53 12.43 9.61 1.51
C ASN A 53 11.33 10.61 1.84
N LYS A 54 10.09 10.13 1.90
CA LYS A 54 8.92 10.94 2.27
C LYS A 54 8.26 10.36 3.51
N ALA A 55 9.02 10.27 4.59
CA ALA A 55 8.54 9.66 5.83
C ALA A 55 7.31 10.37 6.39
N ASP A 56 7.22 11.68 6.19
CA ASP A 56 6.06 12.45 6.65
C ASP A 56 4.78 12.03 5.95
N VAL A 57 4.87 11.64 4.68
CA VAL A 57 3.74 11.11 3.92
C VAL A 57 3.44 9.66 4.33
N ALA A 58 4.48 8.92 4.70
CA ALA A 58 4.33 7.51 5.07
C ALA A 58 3.53 7.33 6.37
N LEU A 59 3.69 8.23 7.33
CA LEU A 59 3.07 8.08 8.65
C LEU A 59 1.54 7.95 8.58
N PRO A 60 0.81 8.81 7.85
CA PRO A 60 -0.64 8.63 7.75
C PRO A 60 -1.05 7.31 7.12
N PHE A 61 -0.28 6.82 6.15
CA PHE A 61 -0.58 5.53 5.54
C PHE A 61 -0.42 4.40 6.54
N PHE A 62 0.68 4.39 7.29
CA PHE A 62 0.91 3.36 8.30
C PHE A 62 -0.13 3.42 9.42
N LYS A 63 -0.52 4.63 9.82
CA LYS A 63 -1.56 4.79 10.84
C LYS A 63 -2.87 4.19 10.38
N THR A 64 -3.29 4.49 9.15
CA THR A 64 -4.52 3.94 8.59
C THR A 64 -4.45 2.41 8.52
N ALA A 65 -3.32 1.87 8.07
CA ALA A 65 -3.14 0.42 7.97
C ALA A 65 -3.26 -0.24 9.35
N LEU A 66 -2.63 0.34 10.35
CA LEU A 66 -2.64 -0.22 11.70
C LEU A 66 -4.03 -0.16 12.33
N GLU A 67 -4.77 0.93 12.10
CA GLU A 67 -6.13 1.05 12.60
C GLU A 67 -7.06 0.04 11.96
N ALA A 68 -6.86 -0.23 10.66
CA ALA A 68 -7.69 -1.19 9.95
C ALA A 68 -7.34 -2.64 10.29
N ASN A 69 -6.06 -2.92 10.56
CA ASN A 69 -5.61 -4.26 10.91
C ASN A 69 -4.41 -4.18 11.85
N PRO A 70 -4.63 -4.17 13.16
CA PRO A 70 -3.54 -4.06 14.13
C PRO A 70 -2.51 -5.18 14.04
N LYS A 71 -2.87 -6.32 13.45
CA LYS A 71 -1.95 -7.45 13.34
C LYS A 71 -0.84 -7.23 12.33
N ILE A 72 -0.98 -6.22 11.46
CA ILE A 72 0.06 -5.92 10.48
C ILE A 72 1.39 -5.61 11.18
N GLU A 73 1.34 -4.84 12.26
CA GLU A 73 2.56 -4.49 12.99
C GLU A 73 3.26 -5.74 13.51
N LEU A 74 2.52 -6.65 14.11
CA LEU A 74 3.09 -7.90 14.62
C LEU A 74 3.69 -8.73 13.51
N PHE A 75 3.02 -8.77 12.36
CA PHE A 75 3.49 -9.52 11.20
C PHE A 75 4.87 -9.03 10.75
N TRP A 76 5.05 -7.71 10.70
CA TRP A 76 6.29 -7.12 10.19
C TRP A 76 7.41 -7.11 11.23
N LEU A 77 7.07 -7.21 12.50
CA LEU A 77 8.07 -7.28 13.56
C LEU A 77 8.57 -8.70 13.81
N SER A 78 7.82 -9.66 13.36
CA SER A 78 8.23 -11.06 13.50
C SER A 78 9.10 -11.50 12.35
#